data_57cecc05e6e83ad3d99031a687e143e2
#
_entry.id   57cecc05e6e83ad3d99031a687e143e2
#
_cell.length_a   1.000
_cell.length_b   1.000
_cell.length_c   1.000
_cell.angle_alpha   90.00
_cell.angle_beta   90.00
_cell.angle_gamma   90.00
#
_symmetry.space_group_name_H-M   'P 1'
#
loop_
_entity.id
_entity.type
_entity.pdbx_description
1 polymer ?
#
loop_
_entity_poly.entity_id
_entity_poly.type
_entity_poly.pdbx_seq_one_letter_code
_entity_poly.pdbx_strand_id
1 'polypeptide(L)'
;MTIIRPAEMGDINEVYSLAADFATSFDVDRAAFNKTFGESLSEPNSYVAVAETQNRVGGYVLGFSHPAFYANGHVAWVEEIAVEESFRRQGVGRMLMSAFEEWATSRGARLVALATRRAASFYKEIGYEESALYFRKIMQGHDND
;
A
#
# COMPACT_ATOMS: atom_id res chain seq x y z
N MET A 1 19.01 -6.60 -9.21
CA MET A 1 18.54 -6.95 -7.88
C MET A 1 17.56 -5.90 -7.35
N THR A 2 16.45 -6.36 -6.81
CA THR A 2 15.41 -5.46 -6.29
C THR A 2 15.58 -5.30 -4.79
N ILE A 3 15.49 -4.06 -4.32
CA ILE A 3 15.50 -3.81 -2.89
C ILE A 3 14.21 -3.09 -2.50
N ILE A 4 13.75 -3.32 -1.28
CA ILE A 4 12.61 -2.61 -0.72
C ILE A 4 13.17 -1.63 0.31
N ARG A 5 12.80 -0.38 0.19
CA ARG A 5 13.25 0.65 1.11
C ARG A 5 12.13 1.63 1.41
N PRO A 6 12.21 2.38 2.52
CA PRO A 6 11.21 3.42 2.78
C PRO A 6 11.22 4.44 1.65
N ALA A 7 10.03 4.95 1.32
CA ALA A 7 9.90 5.98 0.30
C ALA A 7 10.44 7.30 0.79
N GLU A 8 10.92 8.11 -0.13
CA GLU A 8 11.42 9.46 0.14
C GLU A 8 10.72 10.43 -0.79
N MET A 9 10.82 11.72 -0.49
CA MET A 9 10.18 12.73 -1.35
C MET A 9 10.68 12.66 -2.79
N GLY A 10 11.92 12.22 -3.00
CA GLY A 10 12.44 12.06 -4.35
C GLY A 10 11.75 10.99 -5.18
N ASP A 11 10.96 10.14 -4.54
CA ASP A 11 10.23 9.07 -5.24
C ASP A 11 8.85 9.52 -5.74
N ILE A 12 8.48 10.78 -5.50
CA ILE A 12 7.11 11.23 -5.68
C ILE A 12 6.60 11.07 -7.12
N ASN A 13 7.44 11.32 -8.10
CA ASN A 13 7.00 11.21 -9.50
C ASN A 13 6.72 9.77 -9.91
N GLU A 14 7.61 8.86 -9.51
CA GLU A 14 7.44 7.46 -9.87
C GLU A 14 6.26 6.84 -9.15
N VAL A 15 6.08 7.16 -7.87
CA VAL A 15 4.93 6.66 -7.11
C VAL A 15 3.63 7.23 -7.67
N TYR A 16 3.63 8.52 -8.08
CA TYR A 16 2.45 9.10 -8.71
C TYR A 16 2.03 8.30 -9.94
N SER A 17 2.98 7.98 -10.81
CA SER A 17 2.66 7.22 -12.02
C SER A 17 2.05 5.86 -11.70
N LEU A 18 2.61 5.19 -10.70
CA LEU A 18 2.10 3.88 -10.28
C LEU A 18 0.70 4.00 -9.68
N ALA A 19 0.49 5.03 -8.84
CA ALA A 19 -0.80 5.24 -8.20
C ALA A 19 -1.89 5.59 -9.22
N ALA A 20 -1.54 6.38 -10.23
CA ALA A 20 -2.50 6.75 -11.27
C ALA A 20 -2.95 5.51 -12.06
N ASP A 21 -2.01 4.61 -12.37
CA ASP A 21 -2.36 3.36 -13.06
C ASP A 21 -3.17 2.42 -12.17
N PHE A 22 -2.91 2.44 -10.88
CA PHE A 22 -3.58 1.56 -9.91
C PHE A 22 -5.03 1.98 -9.66
N ALA A 23 -5.32 3.28 -9.70
CA ALA A 23 -6.62 3.81 -9.28
C ALA A 23 -7.72 3.39 -10.26
N THR A 24 -8.87 3.00 -9.72
CA THR A 24 -10.01 2.58 -10.52
C THR A 24 -11.26 3.41 -10.26
N SER A 25 -11.37 4.07 -9.12
CA SER A 25 -12.57 4.80 -8.72
C SER A 25 -12.43 6.30 -8.81
N PHE A 26 -11.21 6.80 -8.83
CA PHE A 26 -10.93 8.23 -8.89
C PHE A 26 -9.83 8.46 -9.91
N ASP A 27 -9.86 9.62 -10.56
CA ASP A 27 -8.69 10.09 -11.32
C ASP A 27 -7.76 10.73 -10.31
N VAL A 28 -6.51 10.33 -10.28
CA VAL A 28 -5.58 10.84 -9.28
C VAL A 28 -5.11 12.23 -9.67
N ASP A 29 -5.53 13.21 -8.88
CA ASP A 29 -5.16 14.60 -9.07
C ASP A 29 -3.74 14.83 -8.54
N ARG A 30 -2.87 15.43 -9.35
CA ARG A 30 -1.47 15.56 -8.99
C ARG A 30 -1.24 16.39 -7.73
N ALA A 31 -1.97 17.50 -7.59
CA ALA A 31 -1.80 18.36 -6.42
C ALA A 31 -2.26 17.67 -5.15
N ALA A 32 -3.41 16.97 -5.23
CA ALA A 32 -3.90 16.19 -4.10
C ALA A 32 -2.93 15.05 -3.75
N PHE A 33 -2.40 14.38 -4.77
CA PHE A 33 -1.44 13.33 -4.55
C PHE A 33 -0.20 13.85 -3.83
N ASN A 34 0.35 14.98 -4.30
CA ASN A 34 1.56 15.54 -3.69
C ASN A 34 1.36 15.79 -2.21
N LYS A 35 0.20 16.34 -1.84
CA LYS A 35 -0.11 16.62 -0.45
C LYS A 35 -0.23 15.34 0.37
N THR A 36 -0.99 14.38 -0.16
CA THR A 36 -1.23 13.12 0.55
C THR A 36 0.07 12.31 0.69
N PHE A 37 0.91 12.33 -0.34
CA PHE A 37 2.17 11.63 -0.29
C PHE A 37 3.06 12.20 0.82
N GLY A 38 3.16 13.52 0.90
CA GLY A 38 3.92 14.16 1.95
C GLY A 38 3.38 13.86 3.34
N GLU A 39 2.06 13.89 3.48
CA GLU A 39 1.41 13.53 4.75
C GLU A 39 1.73 12.10 5.14
N SER A 40 1.68 11.18 4.19
CA SER A 40 1.94 9.77 4.46
C SER A 40 3.37 9.53 4.91
N LEU A 41 4.32 10.24 4.33
CA LEU A 41 5.72 10.10 4.75
C LEU A 41 5.97 10.62 6.15
N SER A 42 5.17 11.58 6.61
CA SER A 42 5.37 12.19 7.94
C SER A 42 4.54 11.55 9.02
N GLU A 43 3.54 10.76 8.68
CA GLU A 43 2.62 10.19 9.67
C GLU A 43 3.26 8.99 10.36
N PRO A 44 3.44 9.02 11.69
CA PRO A 44 4.14 7.93 12.38
C PRO A 44 3.49 6.55 12.23
N ASN A 45 2.18 6.52 12.01
CA ASN A 45 1.45 5.25 11.90
C ASN A 45 1.21 4.83 10.45
N SER A 46 1.90 5.47 9.50
CA SER A 46 1.86 5.04 8.11
C SER A 46 3.19 4.46 7.68
N TYR A 47 3.15 3.63 6.66
CA TYR A 47 4.35 3.04 6.09
C TYR A 47 4.23 3.14 4.59
N VAL A 48 5.21 3.77 3.97
CA VAL A 48 5.30 3.82 2.51
C VAL A 48 6.66 3.27 2.14
N ALA A 49 6.68 2.23 1.35
CA ALA A 49 7.93 1.65 0.87
C ALA A 49 7.88 1.47 -0.63
N VAL A 50 9.03 1.50 -1.25
CA VAL A 50 9.15 1.34 -2.70
C VAL A 50 10.07 0.18 -3.02
N ALA A 51 9.85 -0.41 -4.19
CA ALA A 51 10.71 -1.46 -4.75
C ALA A 51 11.56 -0.82 -5.82
N GLU A 52 12.87 -0.91 -5.65
CA GLU A 52 13.81 -0.27 -6.55
C GLU A 52 14.71 -1.32 -7.19
N THR A 53 14.85 -1.25 -8.51
CA THR A 53 15.77 -2.09 -9.29
C THR A 53 16.52 -1.18 -10.24
N GLN A 54 17.85 -1.21 -10.18
CA GLN A 54 18.70 -0.42 -11.09
C GLN A 54 18.29 1.06 -11.10
N ASN A 55 18.10 1.61 -9.90
CA ASN A 55 17.75 3.02 -9.70
C ASN A 55 16.38 3.41 -10.24
N ARG A 56 15.51 2.45 -10.52
CA ARG A 56 14.13 2.72 -10.93
C ARG A 56 13.18 2.17 -9.89
N VAL A 57 12.14 2.94 -9.58
CA VAL A 57 11.08 2.51 -8.68
C VAL A 57 9.97 1.91 -9.54
N GLY A 58 9.69 0.62 -9.31
CA GLY A 58 8.66 -0.08 -10.07
C GLY A 58 7.56 -0.66 -9.21
N GLY A 59 7.52 -0.33 -7.93
CA GLY A 59 6.43 -0.78 -7.07
C GLY A 59 6.41 -0.01 -5.78
N TYR A 60 5.26 -0.02 -5.09
CA TYR A 60 5.14 0.60 -3.78
C TYR A 60 4.08 -0.10 -2.95
N VAL A 61 4.16 0.10 -1.64
CA VAL A 61 3.10 -0.29 -0.72
C VAL A 61 2.84 0.90 0.20
N LEU A 62 1.56 1.14 0.48
CA LEU A 62 1.12 2.14 1.43
C LEU A 62 0.19 1.46 2.42
N GLY A 63 0.44 1.63 3.70
CA GLY A 63 -0.45 1.09 4.71
C GLY A 63 -0.31 1.79 6.04
N PHE A 64 -1.10 1.35 7.00
CA PHE A 64 -1.26 2.03 8.28
C PHE A 64 -1.38 1.04 9.41
N SER A 65 -1.06 1.51 10.63
CA SER A 65 -1.30 0.77 11.85
C SER A 65 -2.21 1.60 12.74
N HIS A 66 -3.22 0.99 13.34
CA HIS A 66 -4.13 1.71 14.23
C HIS A 66 -4.65 0.79 15.33
N PRO A 67 -5.11 1.37 16.45
CA PRO A 67 -5.67 0.58 17.54
C PRO A 67 -6.97 -0.10 17.13
N ALA A 68 -7.22 -1.26 17.67
CA ALA A 68 -8.48 -1.97 17.47
C ALA A 68 -8.81 -2.74 18.74
N PHE A 69 -10.00 -2.55 19.26
CA PHE A 69 -10.40 -3.19 20.52
C PHE A 69 -10.45 -4.70 20.40
N TYR A 70 -11.00 -5.20 19.30
CA TYR A 70 -11.20 -6.64 19.12
C TYR A 70 -9.88 -7.40 19.02
N ALA A 71 -8.83 -6.72 18.62
CA ALA A 71 -7.54 -7.38 18.41
C ALA A 71 -6.62 -7.28 19.61
N ASN A 72 -7.04 -6.60 20.65
CA ASN A 72 -6.24 -6.40 21.86
C ASN A 72 -4.95 -5.66 21.55
N GLY A 73 -5.00 -4.69 20.68
CA GLY A 73 -3.83 -3.90 20.31
C GLY A 73 -4.03 -3.26 18.96
N HIS A 74 -2.98 -3.27 18.16
CA HIS A 74 -3.03 -2.63 16.84
C HIS A 74 -3.34 -3.64 15.75
N VAL A 75 -3.96 -3.17 14.69
CA VAL A 75 -4.06 -3.90 13.43
C VAL A 75 -3.41 -3.05 12.36
N ALA A 76 -2.87 -3.69 11.34
CA ALA A 76 -2.28 -2.98 10.23
C ALA A 76 -3.11 -3.25 8.97
N TRP A 77 -3.23 -2.24 8.12
CA TRP A 77 -4.07 -2.28 6.93
C TRP A 77 -3.25 -1.85 5.73
N VAL A 78 -3.20 -2.70 4.71
CA VAL A 78 -2.58 -2.32 3.45
C VAL A 78 -3.62 -1.58 2.63
N GLU A 79 -3.36 -0.29 2.41
CA GLU A 79 -4.27 0.55 1.65
C GLU A 79 -4.07 0.38 0.16
N GLU A 80 -2.80 0.38 -0.29
CA GLU A 80 -2.47 0.28 -1.71
C GLU A 80 -1.18 -0.51 -1.87
N ILE A 81 -1.14 -1.34 -2.90
CA ILE A 81 0.09 -1.98 -3.32
C ILE A 81 0.04 -2.10 -4.84
N ALA A 82 1.05 -1.61 -5.51
CA ALA A 82 1.08 -1.61 -6.97
C ALA A 82 2.47 -1.95 -7.46
N VAL A 83 2.54 -2.74 -8.54
CA VAL A 83 3.78 -3.14 -9.16
C VAL A 83 3.65 -2.90 -10.66
N GLU A 84 4.61 -2.16 -11.22
CA GLU A 84 4.64 -1.88 -12.65
C GLU A 84 4.75 -3.19 -13.43
N GLU A 85 4.13 -3.24 -14.59
CA GLU A 85 4.04 -4.49 -15.33
C GLU A 85 5.42 -5.10 -15.61
N SER A 86 6.40 -4.27 -15.94
CA SER A 86 7.74 -4.78 -16.22
C SER A 86 8.46 -5.35 -15.01
N PHE A 87 7.96 -5.08 -13.80
CA PHE A 87 8.51 -5.61 -12.56
C PHE A 87 7.75 -6.83 -12.05
N ARG A 88 6.64 -7.19 -12.69
CA ARG A 88 5.80 -8.30 -12.23
C ARG A 88 6.47 -9.65 -12.50
N ARG A 89 6.00 -10.68 -11.79
CA ARG A 89 6.51 -12.05 -11.91
C ARG A 89 7.95 -12.20 -11.44
N GLN A 90 8.44 -11.26 -10.66
CA GLN A 90 9.77 -11.29 -10.08
C GLN A 90 9.70 -11.30 -8.57
N GLY A 91 8.53 -11.54 -8.00
CA GLY A 91 8.37 -11.60 -6.55
C GLY A 91 8.32 -10.24 -5.86
N VAL A 92 8.15 -9.15 -6.62
CA VAL A 92 8.18 -7.80 -6.04
C VAL A 92 7.00 -7.58 -5.10
N GLY A 93 5.79 -8.04 -5.49
CA GLY A 93 4.63 -7.90 -4.61
C GLY A 93 4.83 -8.63 -3.30
N ARG A 94 5.38 -9.84 -3.35
CA ARG A 94 5.68 -10.60 -2.15
C ARG A 94 6.71 -9.89 -1.28
N MET A 95 7.73 -9.30 -1.90
CA MET A 95 8.74 -8.54 -1.16
C MET A 95 8.15 -7.33 -0.47
N LEU A 96 7.26 -6.60 -1.16
CA LEU A 96 6.59 -5.45 -0.57
C LEU A 96 5.70 -5.86 0.59
N MET A 97 4.96 -6.96 0.44
CA MET A 97 4.11 -7.44 1.54
C MET A 97 4.96 -7.90 2.73
N SER A 98 6.08 -8.57 2.49
CA SER A 98 6.97 -8.97 3.57
C SER A 98 7.50 -7.75 4.33
N ALA A 99 7.90 -6.71 3.61
CA ALA A 99 8.38 -5.50 4.24
C ALA A 99 7.28 -4.84 5.08
N PHE A 100 6.06 -4.81 4.55
CA PHE A 100 4.95 -4.24 5.29
C PHE A 100 4.67 -5.05 6.57
N GLU A 101 4.72 -6.37 6.47
CA GLU A 101 4.48 -7.24 7.63
C GLU A 101 5.55 -7.06 8.70
N GLU A 102 6.80 -6.88 8.30
CA GLU A 102 7.86 -6.59 9.26
C GLU A 102 7.61 -5.27 9.98
N TRP A 103 7.24 -4.24 9.21
CA TRP A 103 6.92 -2.95 9.82
C TRP A 103 5.75 -3.07 10.77
N ALA A 104 4.69 -3.77 10.34
CA ALA A 104 3.48 -3.95 11.16
C ALA A 104 3.84 -4.66 12.47
N THR A 105 4.66 -5.68 12.40
CA THR A 105 5.11 -6.40 13.58
C THR A 105 5.86 -5.47 14.53
N SER A 106 6.71 -4.61 14.00
CA SER A 106 7.46 -3.67 14.81
C SER A 106 6.57 -2.65 15.50
N ARG A 107 5.35 -2.43 14.95
CA ARG A 107 4.37 -1.51 15.55
C ARG A 107 3.43 -2.23 16.51
N GLY A 108 3.61 -3.52 16.72
CA GLY A 108 2.76 -4.28 17.62
C GLY A 108 1.45 -4.75 17.00
N ALA A 109 1.37 -4.78 15.67
CA ALA A 109 0.15 -5.21 15.02
C ALA A 109 -0.11 -6.69 15.26
N ARG A 110 -1.37 -7.01 15.55
CA ARG A 110 -1.80 -8.38 15.82
C ARG A 110 -2.25 -9.08 14.55
N LEU A 111 -2.56 -8.31 13.51
CA LEU A 111 -2.87 -8.87 12.20
C LEU A 111 -2.65 -7.81 11.12
N VAL A 112 -2.53 -8.27 9.89
CA VAL A 112 -2.48 -7.43 8.70
C VAL A 112 -3.70 -7.77 7.86
N ALA A 113 -4.42 -6.77 7.42
CA ALA A 113 -5.63 -6.96 6.62
C ALA A 113 -5.59 -6.07 5.40
N LEU A 114 -6.38 -6.44 4.40
CA LEU A 114 -6.49 -5.66 3.17
C LEU A 114 -7.76 -6.04 2.44
N ALA A 115 -8.13 -5.26 1.45
CA ALA A 115 -9.18 -5.61 0.53
C ALA A 115 -8.59 -5.73 -0.86
N THR A 116 -9.04 -6.70 -1.64
CA THR A 116 -8.57 -6.86 -3.00
C THR A 116 -9.75 -7.24 -3.89
N ARG A 117 -9.74 -6.75 -5.13
CA ARG A 117 -10.80 -7.09 -6.09
C ARG A 117 -10.38 -8.19 -7.03
N ARG A 118 -9.06 -8.39 -7.26
CA ARG A 118 -8.61 -9.30 -8.31
C ARG A 118 -7.43 -10.18 -7.94
N ALA A 119 -6.85 -9.99 -6.75
CA ALA A 119 -5.63 -10.69 -6.42
C ALA A 119 -5.79 -11.68 -5.27
N ALA A 120 -7.00 -12.22 -5.09
CA ALA A 120 -7.26 -13.13 -3.97
C ALA A 120 -6.29 -14.32 -3.95
N SER A 121 -6.00 -14.90 -5.12
CA SER A 121 -5.12 -16.06 -5.15
C SER A 121 -3.69 -15.70 -4.73
N PHE A 122 -3.22 -14.52 -5.09
CA PHE A 122 -1.90 -14.07 -4.65
C PHE A 122 -1.83 -13.98 -3.12
N TYR A 123 -2.85 -13.39 -2.51
CA TYR A 123 -2.84 -13.23 -1.06
C TYR A 123 -2.98 -14.56 -0.34
N LYS A 124 -3.78 -15.47 -0.88
CA LYS A 124 -3.88 -16.81 -0.29
C LYS A 124 -2.56 -17.54 -0.34
N GLU A 125 -1.82 -17.37 -1.43
CA GLU A 125 -0.51 -18.01 -1.56
C GLU A 125 0.48 -17.52 -0.52
N ILE A 126 0.39 -16.27 -0.10
CA ILE A 126 1.32 -15.73 0.88
C ILE A 126 0.77 -15.78 2.30
N GLY A 127 -0.30 -16.54 2.52
CA GLY A 127 -0.75 -16.86 3.88
C GLY A 127 -1.95 -16.09 4.38
N TYR A 128 -2.64 -15.34 3.52
CA TYR A 128 -3.83 -14.59 3.92
C TYR A 128 -5.07 -15.44 3.69
N GLU A 129 -6.07 -15.22 4.53
CA GLU A 129 -7.35 -15.93 4.37
C GLU A 129 -8.47 -14.93 4.18
N GLU A 130 -9.47 -15.32 3.45
CA GLU A 130 -10.65 -14.50 3.25
C GLU A 130 -11.46 -14.50 4.54
N SER A 131 -11.72 -13.33 5.11
CA SER A 131 -12.28 -13.24 6.45
C SER A 131 -13.62 -12.51 6.50
N ALA A 132 -13.82 -11.50 5.66
CA ALA A 132 -15.00 -10.65 5.78
C ALA A 132 -15.35 -10.03 4.44
N LEU A 133 -16.55 -9.47 4.35
CA LEU A 133 -16.95 -8.68 3.19
C LEU A 133 -16.51 -7.23 3.39
N TYR A 134 -16.10 -6.59 2.32
CA TYR A 134 -15.66 -5.21 2.33
C TYR A 134 -16.75 -4.33 1.73
N PHE A 135 -17.18 -3.31 2.46
CA PHE A 135 -18.19 -2.37 2.00
C PHE A 135 -17.59 -0.98 1.96
N ARG A 136 -17.97 -0.17 0.98
CA ARG A 136 -17.55 1.23 0.94
C ARG A 136 -18.68 2.11 0.43
N LYS A 137 -18.62 3.39 0.78
CA LYS A 137 -19.54 4.38 0.28
C LYS A 137 -18.73 5.62 -0.04
N ILE A 138 -18.78 6.06 -1.30
CA ILE A 138 -18.04 7.26 -1.70
C ILE A 138 -18.80 8.45 -1.15
N MET A 139 -18.08 9.33 -0.44
CA MET A 139 -18.74 10.45 0.25
C MET A 139 -19.05 11.55 -0.74
N GLN A 140 -20.21 12.16 -0.56
CA GLN A 140 -20.66 13.25 -1.42
C GLN A 140 -19.88 14.51 -1.12
N GLY A 141 -19.86 15.42 -2.06
CA GLY A 141 -19.20 16.69 -1.89
C GLY A 141 -17.76 16.68 -2.31
N HIS A 142 -17.23 15.53 -2.71
CA HIS A 142 -15.88 15.45 -3.24
C HIS A 142 -15.96 15.34 -4.74
N ASP A 143 -15.07 15.97 -5.44
CA ASP A 143 -15.13 15.93 -6.83
C ASP A 143 -14.45 14.79 -7.38
N ASN A 144 -14.91 13.75 -7.09
CA ASN A 144 -14.51 12.55 -7.66
C ASN A 144 -15.20 12.36 -8.94
N ASP A 145 -15.90 13.25 -9.30
CA ASP A 145 -16.68 13.14 -10.46
C ASP A 145 -15.94 13.35 -11.71
#